data_04460b0d21ccc5c9f6a807e60abb523a
#
_entry.id   04460b0d21ccc5c9f6a807e60abb523a
#
_cell.length_a   1.000
_cell.length_b   1.000
_cell.length_c   1.000
_cell.angle_alpha   90.00
_cell.angle_beta   90.00
_cell.angle_gamma   90.00
#
_symmetry.space_group_name_H-M   'P 1'
#
loop_
_entity.id
_entity.type
_entity.pdbx_description
1 polymer ?
#
loop_
_entity_poly.entity_id
_entity_poly.type
_entity_poly.pdbx_seq_one_letter_code
_entity_poly.pdbx_strand_id
1 'polypeptide(L)' 'MSSIYKISYVVSGEDHPGAIMNTENPPIKGETIQLGDMEFTVVEVIDLVPARGDFHYLHATVRPEES' A
#
# COMPACT_ATOMS: atom_id res chain seq x y z
N MET A 1 -21.86 -1.12 4.37
CA MET A 1 -20.86 -2.16 4.53
C MET A 1 -19.52 -1.68 4.04
N SER A 2 -18.47 -2.00 4.77
CA SER A 2 -17.13 -1.55 4.39
C SER A 2 -16.46 -2.56 3.49
N SER A 3 -15.73 -2.07 2.52
CA SER A 3 -14.89 -2.92 1.70
C SER A 3 -13.56 -3.11 2.41
N ILE A 4 -12.97 -4.29 2.22
CA ILE A 4 -11.66 -4.60 2.79
C ILE A 4 -10.65 -4.58 1.67
N TYR A 5 -9.58 -3.83 1.88
CA TYR A 5 -8.48 -3.74 0.91
C TYR A 5 -7.26 -4.39 1.50
N LYS A 6 -6.72 -5.36 0.78
CA LYS A 6 -5.45 -5.97 1.17
C LYS A 6 -4.36 -5.30 0.35
N ILE A 7 -3.43 -4.67 1.04
CA ILE A 7 -2.41 -3.86 0.39
C ILE A 7 -1.05 -4.51 0.58
N SER A 8 -0.37 -4.77 -0.53
CA SER A 8 1.00 -5.24 -0.48
C SER A 8 1.91 -4.04 -0.72
N TYR A 9 2.59 -3.60 0.33
CA TYR A 9 3.51 -2.46 0.23
C TYR A 9 4.90 -2.95 -0.11
N VAL A 10 5.48 -2.36 -1.14
CA VAL A 10 6.82 -2.70 -1.58
C VAL A 10 7.66 -1.43 -1.56
N VAL A 11 8.84 -1.51 -0.94
CA VAL A 11 9.73 -0.37 -0.84
C VAL A 11 10.54 -0.27 -2.12
N SER A 12 10.48 0.90 -2.76
CA SER A 12 11.16 1.14 -4.02
C SER A 12 12.67 1.05 -3.84
N GLY A 13 13.32 0.29 -4.72
CA GLY A 13 14.77 0.15 -4.67
C GLY A 13 15.26 -0.87 -3.67
N GLU A 14 14.38 -1.57 -2.98
CA GLU A 14 14.74 -2.59 -2.02
C GLU A 14 14.32 -3.95 -2.51
N ASP A 15 15.07 -4.97 -2.10
CA ASP A 15 14.77 -6.32 -2.53
C ASP A 15 13.86 -7.07 -1.58
N HIS A 16 13.60 -6.53 -0.43
CA HIS A 16 12.78 -7.25 0.53
C HIS A 16 11.35 -6.73 0.45
N PRO A 17 10.40 -7.59 0.75
CA PRO A 17 9.01 -7.16 0.76
C PRO A 17 8.78 -6.16 1.89
N GLY A 18 7.88 -5.25 1.66
CA GLY A 18 7.49 -4.33 2.70
C GLY A 18 6.54 -4.99 3.67
N ALA A 19 5.30 -4.53 3.68
CA ALA A 19 4.31 -5.04 4.60
C ALA A 19 3.03 -5.35 3.85
N ILE A 20 2.24 -6.26 4.40
CA ILE A 20 0.91 -6.56 3.88
C ILE A 20 -0.07 -6.13 4.95
N MET A 21 -0.99 -5.26 4.60
CA MET A 21 -1.94 -4.73 5.56
C MET A 21 -3.34 -4.79 5.00
N ASN A 22 -4.30 -4.97 5.91
CA ASN A 22 -5.71 -4.90 5.57
C ASN A 22 -6.25 -3.58 6.07
N THR A 23 -7.01 -2.89 5.23
CA THR A 23 -7.53 -1.59 5.60
C THR A 23 -8.83 -1.34 4.88
N GLU A 24 -9.65 -0.46 5.45
CA GLU A 24 -10.86 0.01 4.79
C GLU A 24 -10.60 1.24 3.94
N ASN A 25 -9.43 1.85 4.12
CA ASN A 25 -9.07 3.06 3.39
C ASN A 25 -7.81 2.79 2.56
N PRO A 26 -7.98 2.54 1.25
CA PRO A 26 -6.82 2.23 0.42
C PRO A 26 -5.88 3.42 0.32
N PRO A 27 -4.59 3.16 0.07
CA PRO A 27 -3.63 4.24 -0.07
C PRO A 27 -3.88 5.02 -1.35
N ILE A 28 -3.44 6.27 -1.33
CA ILE A 28 -3.58 7.17 -2.46
C ILE A 28 -2.19 7.63 -2.88
N LYS A 29 -1.96 7.65 -4.17
CA LYS A 29 -0.67 8.11 -4.69
C LYS A 29 -0.36 9.50 -4.16
N GLY A 30 0.86 9.67 -3.66
CA GLY A 30 1.30 10.92 -3.07
C GLY A 30 1.07 11.02 -1.58
N GLU A 31 0.36 10.07 -1.02
CA GLU A 31 0.06 10.07 0.40
C GLU A 31 1.27 9.58 1.20
N THR A 32 1.42 10.10 2.40
CA THR A 32 2.44 9.62 3.32
C THR A 32 1.83 8.61 4.25
N ILE A 33 2.49 7.47 4.39
CA ILE A 33 2.04 6.41 5.29
C ILE A 33 3.16 6.06 6.25
N GLN A 34 2.80 5.43 7.34
CA GLN A 34 3.78 4.98 8.33
C GLN A 34 3.78 3.47 8.38
N LEU A 35 4.96 2.89 8.18
CA LEU A 35 5.15 1.45 8.30
C LEU A 35 6.23 1.23 9.36
N GLY A 36 5.84 0.63 10.47
CA GLY A 36 6.75 0.47 11.58
C GLY A 36 7.16 1.83 12.13
N ASP A 37 8.44 2.07 12.18
CA ASP A 37 8.99 3.33 12.72
C ASP A 37 9.31 4.34 11.64
N MET A 38 9.02 4.04 10.38
CA MET A 38 9.43 4.90 9.28
C MET A 38 8.24 5.39 8.50
N GLU A 39 8.39 6.56 7.93
CA GLU A 39 7.38 7.14 7.05
C GLU A 39 7.77 6.92 5.61
N PHE A 40 6.78 6.64 4.78
CA PHE A 40 6.99 6.39 3.37
C PHE A 40 5.99 7.19 2.56
N THR A 41 6.37 7.52 1.33
CA THR A 41 5.47 8.18 0.40
C THR A 41 4.99 7.15 -0.63
N VAL A 42 3.70 7.11 -0.85
CA VAL A 42 3.12 6.20 -1.83
C VAL A 42 3.38 6.77 -3.22
N VAL A 43 4.11 6.04 -4.05
CA VAL A 43 4.45 6.52 -5.38
C VAL A 43 3.60 5.88 -6.46
N GLU A 44 3.01 4.72 -6.18
CA GLU A 44 2.17 4.06 -7.17
C GLU A 44 1.24 3.08 -6.48
N VAL A 45 0.02 2.95 -7.01
CA VAL A 45 -0.94 1.98 -6.51
C VAL A 45 -1.53 1.27 -7.71
N ILE A 46 -1.50 -0.07 -7.70
CA ILE A 46 -1.98 -0.89 -8.80
C ILE A 46 -2.97 -1.92 -8.27
N ASP A 47 -4.09 -2.08 -8.97
CA ASP A 47 -5.03 -3.15 -8.68
C ASP A 47 -4.49 -4.44 -9.26
N LEU A 48 -4.15 -5.39 -8.39
CA LEU A 48 -3.63 -6.67 -8.85
C LEU A 48 -4.73 -7.62 -9.27
N VAL A 49 -5.86 -7.54 -8.58
CA VAL A 49 -6.98 -8.43 -8.83
C VAL A 49 -8.24 -7.58 -8.93
N PRO A 50 -9.02 -7.73 -9.99
CA PRO A 50 -10.27 -6.98 -10.07
C PRO A 50 -11.16 -7.28 -8.88
N ALA A 51 -11.89 -6.28 -8.44
CA ALA A 51 -12.74 -6.39 -7.27
C ALA A 51 -13.79 -7.48 -7.49
N ARG A 52 -13.99 -8.31 -6.47
CA ARG A 52 -15.04 -9.30 -6.47
C ARG A 52 -15.75 -9.20 -5.14
N GLY A 53 -16.95 -8.69 -5.18
CA GLY A 53 -17.66 -8.42 -3.95
C GLY A 53 -16.94 -7.32 -3.20
N ASP A 54 -16.61 -7.57 -1.96
CA ASP A 54 -16.02 -6.55 -1.10
C ASP A 54 -14.51 -6.69 -0.96
N PHE A 55 -13.88 -7.54 -1.76
CA PHE A 55 -12.46 -7.81 -1.59
C PHE A 55 -11.66 -7.16 -2.71
N HIS A 56 -10.59 -6.45 -2.32
CA HIS A 56 -9.69 -5.79 -3.25
C HIS A 56 -8.26 -6.12 -2.86
N TYR A 57 -7.42 -6.39 -3.85
CA TYR A 57 -6.01 -6.66 -3.62
C TYR A 57 -5.21 -5.64 -4.39
N LEU A 58 -4.44 -4.82 -3.68
CA LEU A 58 -3.69 -3.72 -4.27
C LEU A 58 -2.21 -3.91 -4.02
N HIS A 59 -1.42 -3.39 -4.94
CA HIS A 59 0.03 -3.35 -4.79
C HIS A 59 0.43 -1.88 -4.74
N ALA A 60 1.03 -1.47 -3.64
CA ALA A 60 1.45 -0.09 -3.46
C ALA A 60 2.95 -0.02 -3.37
N THR A 61 3.55 0.75 -4.26
CA THR A 61 4.97 1.01 -4.21
C THR A 61 5.20 2.28 -3.40
N VAL A 62 6.09 2.20 -2.44
CA VAL A 62 6.39 3.32 -1.56
C VAL A 62 7.88 3.55 -1.52
N ARG A 63 8.26 4.74 -1.11
CA ARG A 63 9.68 5.03 -0.91
C ARG A 63 9.85 5.76 0.41
N PRO A 64 11.01 5.59 1.07
CA PRO A 64 11.23 6.25 2.35
C PRO A 64 11.14 7.76 2.23
N GLU A 65 10.53 8.37 3.22
CA GLU A 65 10.57 9.83 3.35
C GLU A 65 11.97 10.22 3.78
N GLU A 66 12.56 11.14 3.04
CA GLU A 66 13.86 11.65 3.43
C GLU A 66 13.67 13.01 4.06
N SER A 67 14.24 13.17 5.21
CA SER A 67 14.17 14.45 5.93
C SER A 67 15.26 15.37 5.52
#